data_ebd4a55f2ebaea4105eb72b1f416d557
#
_entry.id   ebd4a55f2ebaea4105eb72b1f416d557
#
_cell.length_a   1.000
_cell.length_b   1.000
_cell.length_c   1.000
_cell.angle_alpha   90.00
_cell.angle_beta   90.00
_cell.angle_gamma   90.00
#
_symmetry.space_group_name_H-M   'P 1'
#
loop_
_entity.id
_entity.type
_entity.pdbx_description
1 polymer ?
#
loop_
_entity_poly.entity_id
_entity_poly.type
_entity_poly.pdbx_seq_one_letter_code
_entity_poly.pdbx_strand_id
1 'polypeptide(L)'
;MEYVVSTYSEEERAWITQEIPLERDIYLMIKLKRPGKLIIRQDIGDGKKPRAPIRAHKNMDKFYIRMRIIPENVKIQIFTSSEPKEIKYAYI
;
A
#
# COMPACT_ATOMS: atom_id res chain seq x y z
N MET A 1 -13.66 3.62 -8.62
CA MET A 1 -12.22 3.62 -8.34
C MET A 1 -11.94 4.54 -7.16
N GLU A 2 -11.21 4.02 -6.18
CA GLU A 2 -10.94 4.75 -4.96
C GLU A 2 -9.52 5.34 -5.00
N TYR A 3 -9.40 6.63 -4.70
CA TYR A 3 -8.10 7.28 -4.57
C TYR A 3 -7.65 7.25 -3.12
N VAL A 4 -6.35 7.09 -2.92
CA VAL A 4 -5.76 6.96 -1.59
C VAL A 4 -4.74 8.07 -1.37
N VAL A 5 -4.84 8.74 -0.24
CA VAL A 5 -3.93 9.81 0.14
C VAL A 5 -2.81 9.25 1.00
N SER A 6 -1.60 9.71 0.76
CA SER A 6 -0.44 9.38 1.58
C SER A 6 0.12 10.63 2.23
N THR A 7 0.75 10.46 3.39
CA THR A 7 1.46 11.52 4.09
C THR A 7 2.88 11.05 4.41
N TYR A 8 3.81 11.98 4.47
CA TYR A 8 5.18 11.64 4.79
C TYR A 8 5.34 11.40 6.29
N SER A 9 5.96 10.29 6.65
CA SER A 9 6.31 9.96 8.03
C SER A 9 7.82 10.06 8.21
N GLU A 10 8.26 10.98 9.05
CA GLU A 10 9.69 11.10 9.36
C GLU A 10 10.21 9.90 10.15
N GLU A 11 9.36 9.33 10.99
CA GLU A 11 9.71 8.15 11.77
C GLU A 11 10.02 6.96 10.87
N GLU A 12 9.16 6.73 9.89
CA GLU A 12 9.33 5.61 8.94
C GLU A 12 10.20 5.99 7.74
N ARG A 13 10.47 7.27 7.56
CA ARG A 13 11.17 7.82 6.39
C ARG A 13 10.55 7.37 5.09
N ALA A 14 9.23 7.45 5.03
CA ALA A 14 8.46 7.00 3.89
C ALA A 14 7.14 7.73 3.80
N TRP A 15 6.54 7.70 2.62
CA TRP A 15 5.18 8.13 2.39
C TRP A 15 4.27 6.96 2.73
N ILE A 16 3.30 7.18 3.61
CA ILE A 16 2.44 6.13 4.14
C ILE A 16 0.99 6.48 3.87
N THR A 17 0.23 5.50 3.38
CA THR A 17 -1.21 5.65 3.23
C THR A 17 -1.92 5.38 4.54
N GLN A 18 -3.15 5.84 4.63
CA GLN A 18 -4.07 5.33 5.63
C GLN A 18 -4.30 3.83 5.41
N GLU A 19 -4.86 3.16 6.40
CA GLU A 19 -5.21 1.75 6.28
C GLU A 19 -6.33 1.57 5.25
N ILE A 20 -6.12 0.59 4.36
CA ILE A 20 -7.09 0.25 3.32
C ILE A 20 -7.69 -1.10 3.70
N PRO A 21 -9.02 -1.17 3.97
CA PRO A 21 -9.65 -2.45 4.28
C PRO A 21 -9.70 -3.33 3.03
N LEU A 22 -9.26 -4.58 3.18
CA LEU A 22 -9.25 -5.54 2.09
C LEU A 22 -10.46 -6.45 2.21
N GLU A 23 -11.63 -5.96 1.79
CA GLU A 23 -12.90 -6.69 1.88
C GLU A 23 -13.15 -7.60 0.70
N ARG A 24 -12.45 -7.39 -0.39
CA ARG A 24 -12.55 -8.17 -1.62
C ARG A 24 -11.27 -7.95 -2.43
N ASP A 25 -11.06 -8.76 -3.46
CA ASP A 25 -9.91 -8.61 -4.33
C ASP A 25 -9.87 -7.21 -4.92
N ILE A 26 -8.71 -6.59 -4.91
CA ILE A 26 -8.51 -5.27 -5.46
C ILE A 26 -7.35 -5.25 -6.44
N TYR A 27 -7.39 -4.27 -7.31
CA TYR A 27 -6.31 -3.93 -8.22
C TYR A 27 -5.73 -2.59 -7.80
N LEU A 28 -4.46 -2.59 -7.38
CA LEU A 28 -3.75 -1.39 -6.96
C LEU A 28 -2.97 -0.80 -8.12
N MET A 29 -3.10 0.52 -8.29
CA MET A 29 -2.31 1.28 -9.24
C MET A 29 -1.59 2.38 -8.49
N ILE A 30 -0.26 2.37 -8.55
CA ILE A 30 0.58 3.31 -7.82
C ILE A 30 1.57 3.95 -8.79
N LYS A 31 1.59 5.28 -8.81
CA LYS A 31 2.57 6.06 -9.59
C LYS A 31 3.35 6.93 -8.63
N LEU A 32 4.67 6.88 -8.75
CA LEU A 32 5.58 7.69 -7.95
C LEU A 32 6.16 8.80 -8.82
N LYS A 33 6.53 9.91 -8.20
CA LYS A 33 7.20 11.02 -8.91
C LYS A 33 8.59 10.63 -9.39
N ARG A 34 9.25 9.70 -8.69
CA ARG A 34 10.56 9.15 -9.04
C ARG A 34 10.57 7.66 -8.75
N PRO A 35 11.41 6.88 -9.43
CA PRO A 35 11.57 5.47 -9.08
C PRO A 35 11.94 5.32 -7.60
N GLY A 36 11.33 4.37 -6.95
CA GLY A 36 11.55 4.14 -5.53
C GLY A 36 11.08 2.77 -5.09
N LYS A 37 11.17 2.54 -3.79
CA LYS A 37 10.73 1.29 -3.17
C LYS A 37 9.26 1.38 -2.82
N LEU A 38 8.60 0.24 -2.93
CA LEU A 38 7.22 0.05 -2.50
C LEU A 38 7.17 -1.12 -1.52
N ILE A 39 6.53 -0.90 -0.40
CA ILE A 39 6.26 -1.96 0.58
C ILE A 39 4.78 -1.92 0.92
N ILE A 40 4.13 -3.06 0.85
CA ILE A 40 2.75 -3.22 1.30
C ILE A 40 2.78 -4.07 2.55
N ARG A 41 2.29 -3.54 3.64
CA ARG A 41 2.21 -4.22 4.93
C ARG A 41 0.76 -4.52 5.28
N GLN A 42 0.59 -5.61 6.00
CA GLN A 42 -0.71 -6.10 6.43
C GLN A 42 -0.87 -5.91 7.92
N ASP A 43 -2.02 -5.37 8.32
CA ASP A 43 -2.44 -5.35 9.72
C ASP A 43 -3.45 -6.48 9.93
N ILE A 44 -3.27 -7.25 10.98
CA ILE A 44 -4.10 -8.43 11.26
C ILE A 44 -5.37 -8.07 12.04
N GLY A 45 -5.71 -6.80 12.14
CA GLY A 45 -7.03 -6.37 12.63
C GLY A 45 -7.28 -6.50 14.13
N ASP A 46 -6.32 -6.92 14.93
CA ASP A 46 -6.45 -7.04 16.39
C ASP A 46 -5.62 -6.00 17.15
N GLY A 47 -5.23 -4.93 16.47
CA GLY A 47 -4.39 -3.88 17.03
C GLY A 47 -2.90 -4.21 17.08
N LYS A 48 -2.49 -5.35 16.60
CA LYS A 48 -1.07 -5.70 16.52
C LYS A 48 -0.43 -4.96 15.35
N LYS A 49 0.83 -4.57 15.54
CA LYS A 49 1.60 -3.90 14.49
C LYS A 49 1.76 -4.80 13.27
N PRO A 50 1.81 -4.23 12.06
CA PRO A 50 2.10 -4.99 10.85
C PRO A 50 3.38 -5.80 11.01
N ARG A 51 3.34 -7.03 10.57
CA ARG A 51 4.50 -7.93 10.59
C ARG A 51 5.32 -7.76 9.30
N ALA A 52 5.80 -8.84 8.76
CA ALA A 52 6.58 -8.81 7.52
C ALA A 52 5.78 -8.20 6.36
N PRO A 53 6.44 -7.50 5.44
CA PRO A 53 5.76 -7.01 4.24
C PRO A 53 5.19 -8.15 3.42
N ILE A 54 3.99 -7.97 2.89
CA ILE A 54 3.37 -8.95 2.00
C ILE A 54 3.75 -8.73 0.54
N ARG A 55 4.22 -7.53 0.20
CA ARG A 55 4.76 -7.18 -1.12
C ARG A 55 5.90 -6.19 -0.95
N ALA A 56 6.94 -6.34 -1.75
CA ALA A 56 8.05 -5.39 -1.80
C ALA A 56 8.59 -5.30 -3.22
N HIS A 57 8.73 -4.09 -3.72
CA HIS A 57 9.25 -3.79 -5.06
C HIS A 57 10.25 -2.65 -5.00
N LYS A 58 11.22 -2.65 -5.92
CA LYS A 58 12.29 -1.64 -5.95
C LYS A 58 12.45 -1.02 -7.33
N ASN A 59 12.93 0.22 -7.33
CA ASN A 59 13.40 0.92 -8.53
C ASN A 59 12.37 1.03 -9.66
N MET A 60 11.11 1.25 -9.27
CA MET A 60 10.04 1.47 -10.22
C MET A 60 9.27 2.73 -9.85
N ASP A 61 8.67 3.37 -10.84
CA ASP A 61 7.80 4.52 -10.61
C ASP A 61 6.33 4.22 -10.89
N LYS A 62 6.04 3.03 -11.41
CA LYS A 62 4.67 2.57 -11.65
C LYS A 62 4.52 1.15 -11.18
N PHE A 63 3.43 0.89 -10.46
CA PHE A 63 3.13 -0.44 -9.93
C PHE A 63 1.67 -0.76 -10.22
N TYR A 64 1.43 -1.96 -10.75
CA TYR A 64 0.10 -2.51 -10.98
C TYR A 64 0.04 -3.84 -10.25
N ILE A 65 -0.67 -3.88 -9.14
CA ILE A 65 -0.63 -5.03 -8.23
C ILE A 65 -2.04 -5.54 -7.96
N ARG A 66 -2.25 -6.80 -8.22
CA ARG A 66 -3.47 -7.49 -7.82
C ARG A 66 -3.30 -8.01 -6.40
N MET A 67 -4.18 -7.58 -5.50
CA MET A 67 -4.21 -8.07 -4.13
C MET A 67 -5.45 -8.93 -3.93
N ARG A 68 -5.24 -10.17 -3.51
CA ARG A 68 -6.34 -11.07 -3.20
C ARG A 68 -6.76 -10.89 -1.75
N ILE A 69 -8.06 -11.07 -1.51
CA ILE A 69 -8.59 -11.08 -0.16
C ILE A 69 -7.93 -12.20 0.64
N ILE A 70 -7.58 -11.89 1.87
CA ILE A 70 -7.10 -12.87 2.83
C ILE A 70 -8.29 -13.15 3.77
N PRO A 71 -8.55 -14.41 4.17
CA PRO A 71 -9.78 -14.78 4.88
C PRO A 71 -9.98 -14.18 6.27
N GLU A 72 -9.27 -13.15 6.62
CA GLU A 72 -9.42 -12.42 7.88
C GLU A 72 -9.61 -10.95 7.55
N ASN A 73 -10.29 -10.20 8.42
CA ASN A 73 -10.47 -8.76 8.23
C ASN A 73 -9.12 -8.05 8.25
N VAL A 74 -8.51 -7.99 7.10
CA VAL A 74 -7.17 -7.46 6.95
C VAL A 74 -7.22 -6.06 6.37
N LYS A 75 -6.43 -5.19 6.93
CA LYS A 75 -6.16 -3.88 6.38
C LYS A 75 -4.74 -3.85 5.85
N ILE A 76 -4.51 -3.11 4.80
CA ILE A 76 -3.17 -2.93 4.25
C ILE A 76 -2.76 -1.47 4.33
N GLN A 77 -1.46 -1.24 4.43
CA GLN A 77 -0.86 0.08 4.29
C GLN A 77 0.24 0.02 3.24
N ILE A 78 0.33 1.08 2.46
CA ILE A 78 1.33 1.20 1.40
C ILE A 78 2.38 2.20 1.85
N PHE A 79 3.64 1.78 1.77
CA PHE A 79 4.81 2.60 2.11
C PHE A 79 5.63 2.79 0.86
N THR A 80 5.97 4.03 0.52
CA THR A 80 6.82 4.32 -0.64
C THR A 80 7.98 5.22 -0.22
N SER A 81 9.15 5.00 -0.80
CA SER A 81 10.32 5.82 -0.52
C SER A 81 10.29 7.15 -1.29
N SER A 82 9.60 7.18 -2.42
CA SER A 82 9.41 8.40 -3.21
C SER A 82 7.99 8.91 -3.06
N GLU A 83 7.80 10.22 -3.21
CA GLU A 83 6.48 10.82 -3.11
C GLU A 83 5.55 10.23 -4.17
N PRO A 84 4.39 9.72 -3.76
CA PRO A 84 3.41 9.23 -4.72
C PRO A 84 2.81 10.38 -5.55
N LYS A 85 2.68 10.12 -6.82
CA LYS A 85 1.96 10.99 -7.75
C LYS A 85 0.47 10.65 -7.73
N GLU A 86 0.17 9.35 -7.62
CA GLU A 86 -1.19 8.84 -7.58
C GLU A 86 -1.20 7.45 -6.96
N ILE A 87 -2.13 7.21 -6.05
CA ILE A 87 -2.42 5.88 -5.54
C ILE A 87 -3.92 5.68 -5.65
N LYS A 88 -4.33 4.61 -6.29
CA LYS A 88 -5.74 4.28 -6.43
C LYS A 88 -5.93 2.77 -6.49
N TYR A 89 -7.14 2.32 -6.18
CA TYR A 89 -7.49 0.91 -6.31
C TYR A 89 -8.93 0.77 -6.81
N ALA A 90 -9.20 -0.39 -7.40
CA ALA A 90 -10.52 -0.77 -7.84
C ALA A 90 -10.80 -2.19 -7.38
N TYR A 91 -12.06 -2.49 -7.10
CA TYR A 91 -12.48 -3.85 -6.83
C TYR A 91 -12.50 -4.66 -8.13
N ILE A 92 -12.10 -5.90 -8.03
CA ILE A 92 -12.12 -6.82 -9.17
C ILE A 92 -13.45 -7.55 -9.22
#